data_c10337e7df052103ed959be522212fe0
#
_entry.id   c10337e7df052103ed959be522212fe0
#
_cell.length_a   1.000
_cell.length_b   1.000
_cell.length_c   1.000
_cell.angle_alpha   90.00
_cell.angle_beta   90.00
_cell.angle_gamma   90.00
#
_symmetry.space_group_name_H-M   'P 1'
#
loop_
_entity.id
_entity.type
_entity.pdbx_description
1 polymer ?
#
loop_
_entity_poly.entity_id
_entity_poly.type
_entity_poly.pdbx_seq_one_letter_code
_entity_poly.pdbx_strand_id
1 'polypeptide(L)'
;MREISKEEFKKSIIENVKNQYRRTIDEATPQQIFQAVSYAIKDVIIDDWIATQKQFDETGAKKVYYLSMEFLMGRALGNNIINLGAKKAVKEALEELGFDLNAIEDQEPDPALGNGGLGRLAACFLDSLATLGYPAYGCGIRYHYGM
;
A
#
# COMPACT_ATOMS: atom_id res chain seq x y z
N MET A 1 -6.11 -13.72 9.76
CA MET A 1 -6.23 -12.35 9.23
C MET A 1 -7.11 -11.58 10.20
N ARG A 2 -6.67 -10.43 10.70
CA ARG A 2 -7.47 -9.58 11.59
C ARG A 2 -8.64 -9.03 10.76
N GLU A 3 -9.86 -9.17 11.25
CA GLU A 3 -11.02 -8.55 10.60
C GLU A 3 -10.93 -7.04 10.80
N ILE A 4 -10.88 -6.29 9.70
CA ILE A 4 -10.79 -4.82 9.75
C ILE A 4 -12.19 -4.29 10.00
N SER A 5 -12.39 -3.71 11.19
CA SER A 5 -13.63 -3.05 11.56
C SER A 5 -13.78 -1.74 10.77
N LYS A 6 -14.97 -1.52 10.18
CA LYS A 6 -15.32 -0.26 9.51
C LYS A 6 -15.12 0.95 10.43
N GLU A 7 -15.57 0.84 11.69
CA GLU A 7 -15.47 1.94 12.66
C GLU A 7 -14.03 2.28 13.04
N GLU A 8 -13.18 1.25 13.24
CA GLU A 8 -11.75 1.45 13.50
C GLU A 8 -11.07 2.12 12.30
N PHE A 9 -11.40 1.69 11.09
CA PHE A 9 -10.85 2.25 9.88
C PHE A 9 -11.27 3.71 9.67
N LYS A 10 -12.57 4.02 9.84
CA LYS A 10 -13.10 5.38 9.80
C LYS A 10 -12.40 6.30 10.80
N LYS A 11 -12.24 5.84 12.04
CA LYS A 11 -11.51 6.57 13.09
C LYS A 11 -10.06 6.82 12.68
N SER A 12 -9.37 5.80 12.16
CA SER A 12 -7.98 5.93 11.70
C SER A 12 -7.83 6.96 10.58
N ILE A 13 -8.74 7.00 9.60
CA ILE A 13 -8.73 8.04 8.56
C ILE A 13 -8.84 9.44 9.15
N ILE A 14 -9.82 9.67 10.05
CA ILE A 14 -10.03 10.97 10.68
C ILE A 14 -8.79 11.39 11.49
N GLU A 15 -8.21 10.48 12.27
CA GLU A 15 -6.99 10.72 13.05
C GLU A 15 -5.79 11.03 12.15
N ASN A 16 -5.63 10.33 11.04
CA ASN A 16 -4.56 10.61 10.08
C ASN A 16 -4.73 11.98 9.43
N VAL A 17 -5.93 12.38 9.01
CA VAL A 17 -6.19 13.72 8.48
C VAL A 17 -5.82 14.78 9.52
N LYS A 18 -6.27 14.62 10.76
CA LYS A 18 -6.00 15.55 11.85
C LYS A 18 -4.50 15.67 12.16
N ASN A 19 -3.82 14.52 12.30
CA ASN A 19 -2.43 14.48 12.75
C ASN A 19 -1.44 14.92 11.67
N GLN A 20 -1.69 14.57 10.40
CA GLN A 20 -0.80 14.90 9.29
C GLN A 20 -1.04 16.31 8.78
N TYR A 21 -2.31 16.74 8.68
CA TYR A 21 -2.67 17.99 8.01
C TYR A 21 -3.23 19.07 8.91
N ARG A 22 -3.55 18.75 10.19
CA ARG A 22 -4.20 19.68 11.13
C ARG A 22 -5.51 20.24 10.57
N ARG A 23 -6.29 19.37 9.92
CA ARG A 23 -7.58 19.69 9.31
C ARG A 23 -8.67 18.75 9.82
N THR A 24 -9.91 19.21 9.68
CA THR A 24 -11.07 18.33 9.81
C THR A 24 -11.28 17.55 8.51
N ILE A 25 -12.13 16.53 8.56
CA ILE A 25 -12.41 15.69 7.39
C ILE A 25 -13.07 16.52 6.26
N ASP A 26 -13.92 17.49 6.63
CA ASP A 26 -14.65 18.34 5.68
C ASP A 26 -13.75 19.37 4.98
N GLU A 27 -12.61 19.70 5.58
CA GLU A 27 -11.62 20.63 5.02
C GLU A 27 -10.52 19.93 4.22
N ALA A 28 -10.48 18.60 4.28
CA ALA A 28 -9.42 17.81 3.64
C ALA A 28 -9.66 17.72 2.13
N THR A 29 -8.58 17.86 1.37
CA THR A 29 -8.61 17.64 -0.08
C THR A 29 -8.68 16.15 -0.40
N PRO A 30 -9.19 15.73 -1.58
CA PRO A 30 -9.18 14.32 -2.00
C PRO A 30 -7.80 13.67 -1.90
N GLN A 31 -6.73 14.38 -2.24
CA GLN A 31 -5.35 13.91 -2.10
C GLN A 31 -4.96 13.65 -0.63
N GLN A 32 -5.39 14.50 0.29
CA GLN A 32 -5.14 14.31 1.73
C GLN A 32 -5.93 13.12 2.28
N ILE A 33 -7.16 12.92 1.81
CA ILE A 33 -7.96 11.73 2.13
C ILE A 33 -7.29 10.47 1.61
N PHE A 34 -6.83 10.46 0.34
CA PHE A 34 -6.06 9.35 -0.23
C PHE A 34 -4.86 8.98 0.66
N GLN A 35 -4.09 9.96 1.10
CA GLN A 35 -2.94 9.71 1.96
C GLN A 35 -3.35 9.18 3.34
N ALA A 36 -4.42 9.72 3.93
CA ALA A 36 -4.95 9.24 5.21
C ALA A 36 -5.44 7.78 5.13
N VAL A 37 -6.13 7.42 4.05
CA VAL A 37 -6.55 6.04 3.74
C VAL A 37 -5.32 5.13 3.59
N SER A 38 -4.31 5.59 2.86
CA SER A 38 -3.06 4.83 2.64
C SER A 38 -2.32 4.58 3.95
N TYR A 39 -2.26 5.56 4.87
CA TYR A 39 -1.70 5.35 6.21
C TYR A 39 -2.52 4.37 7.03
N ALA A 40 -3.85 4.46 7.01
CA ALA A 40 -4.71 3.53 7.73
C ALA A 40 -4.53 2.08 7.24
N ILE A 41 -4.41 1.87 5.93
CA ILE A 41 -4.09 0.55 5.34
C ILE A 41 -2.68 0.10 5.72
N LYS A 42 -1.69 0.99 5.67
CA LYS A 42 -0.30 0.68 6.05
C LYS A 42 -0.21 0.19 7.50
N ASP A 43 -0.93 0.82 8.41
CA ASP A 43 -0.91 0.44 9.82
C ASP A 43 -1.42 -0.99 10.04
N VAL A 44 -2.40 -1.44 9.26
CA VAL A 44 -2.86 -2.84 9.27
C VAL A 44 -1.79 -3.79 8.74
N ILE A 45 -1.06 -3.39 7.70
CA ILE A 45 -0.01 -4.21 7.05
C ILE A 45 1.21 -4.36 7.95
N ILE A 46 1.56 -3.35 8.75
CA ILE A 46 2.80 -3.32 9.54
C ILE A 46 2.86 -4.48 10.56
N ASP A 47 1.76 -4.81 11.22
CA ASP A 47 1.73 -5.90 12.19
C ASP A 47 2.08 -7.24 11.53
N ASP A 48 1.50 -7.51 10.36
CA ASP A 48 1.77 -8.71 9.57
C ASP A 48 3.22 -8.71 9.02
N TRP A 49 3.73 -7.53 8.63
CA TRP A 49 5.11 -7.37 8.18
C TRP A 49 6.10 -7.73 9.30
N ILE A 50 5.91 -7.20 10.49
CA ILE A 50 6.79 -7.48 11.65
C ILE A 50 6.78 -8.98 11.95
N ALA A 51 5.61 -9.61 11.97
CA ALA A 51 5.49 -11.05 12.20
C ALA A 51 6.22 -11.88 11.10
N THR A 52 6.09 -11.48 9.85
CA THR A 52 6.74 -12.12 8.70
C THR A 52 8.27 -11.99 8.79
N GLN A 53 8.80 -10.80 9.10
CA GLN A 53 10.24 -10.60 9.26
C GLN A 53 10.80 -11.47 10.39
N LYS A 54 10.12 -11.52 11.53
CA LYS A 54 10.50 -12.37 12.65
C LYS A 54 10.54 -13.84 12.25
N GLN A 55 9.55 -14.32 11.51
CA GLN A 55 9.51 -15.70 11.00
C GLN A 55 10.70 -16.00 10.07
N PHE A 56 11.05 -15.07 9.18
CA PHE A 56 12.19 -15.25 8.28
C PHE A 56 13.52 -15.35 9.03
N ASP A 57 13.69 -14.56 10.08
CA ASP A 57 14.91 -14.59 10.91
C ASP A 57 14.98 -15.85 11.76
N GLU A 58 13.88 -16.29 12.38
CA GLU A 58 13.81 -17.50 13.19
C GLU A 58 14.04 -18.79 12.38
N THR A 59 13.57 -18.82 11.15
CA THR A 59 13.73 -19.99 10.26
C THR A 59 15.05 -20.01 9.50
N GLY A 60 15.82 -18.91 9.55
CA GLY A 60 17.02 -18.76 8.72
C GLY A 60 16.71 -18.85 7.21
N ALA A 61 15.54 -18.38 6.79
CA ALA A 61 15.06 -18.53 5.43
C ALA A 61 16.01 -17.90 4.41
N LYS A 62 16.24 -18.61 3.30
CA LYS A 62 17.06 -18.11 2.19
C LYS A 62 16.39 -16.92 1.52
N LYS A 63 17.07 -15.78 1.49
CA LYS A 63 16.57 -14.53 0.93
C LYS A 63 16.87 -14.43 -0.56
N VAL A 64 15.91 -13.92 -1.33
CA VAL A 64 16.04 -13.63 -2.75
C VAL A 64 16.19 -12.11 -2.93
N TYR A 65 17.20 -11.70 -3.68
CA TYR A 65 17.41 -10.30 -4.05
C TYR A 65 17.26 -10.15 -5.55
N TYR A 66 16.22 -9.44 -5.97
CA TYR A 66 15.96 -9.14 -7.37
C TYR A 66 16.51 -7.77 -7.73
N LEU A 67 17.57 -7.75 -8.52
CA LEU A 67 18.21 -6.50 -8.95
C LEU A 67 17.64 -6.10 -10.31
N SER A 68 17.12 -4.88 -10.38
CA SER A 68 16.64 -4.31 -11.63
C SER A 68 16.90 -2.80 -11.69
N MET A 69 17.14 -2.31 -12.89
CA MET A 69 17.21 -0.86 -13.13
C MET A 69 15.83 -0.21 -13.16
N GLU A 70 14.79 -1.00 -13.37
CA GLU A 70 13.40 -0.56 -13.50
C GLU A 70 12.47 -1.38 -12.62
N PHE A 71 11.47 -0.73 -12.02
CA PHE A 71 10.34 -1.35 -11.32
C PHE A 71 9.06 -0.59 -11.67
N LEU A 72 8.28 -1.12 -12.60
CA LEU A 72 7.03 -0.52 -13.06
C LEU A 72 5.85 -1.14 -12.31
N MET A 73 5.66 -0.74 -11.05
CA MET A 73 4.71 -1.37 -10.12
C MET A 73 3.25 -1.02 -10.43
N GLY A 74 2.96 0.24 -10.74
CA GLY A 74 1.61 0.75 -10.84
C GLY A 74 0.96 1.03 -9.47
N ARG A 75 -0.31 1.41 -9.48
CA ARG A 75 -1.08 1.73 -8.26
C ARG A 75 -1.21 0.53 -7.33
N ALA A 76 -1.11 0.75 -6.04
CA ALA A 76 -1.07 -0.30 -5.03
C ALA A 76 -2.24 -0.28 -4.04
N LEU A 77 -2.89 0.88 -3.82
CA LEU A 77 -3.91 1.03 -2.78
C LEU A 77 -5.07 0.03 -2.96
N GLY A 78 -5.69 0.00 -4.13
CA GLY A 78 -6.82 -0.89 -4.42
C GLY A 78 -6.44 -2.37 -4.30
N ASN A 79 -5.24 -2.75 -4.80
CA ASN A 79 -4.73 -4.10 -4.68
C ASN A 79 -4.52 -4.51 -3.21
N ASN A 80 -3.94 -3.64 -2.38
CA ASN A 80 -3.74 -3.90 -0.96
C ASN A 80 -5.08 -4.03 -0.22
N ILE A 81 -6.06 -3.17 -0.50
CA ILE A 81 -7.41 -3.24 0.06
C ILE A 81 -8.08 -4.60 -0.27
N ILE A 82 -7.92 -5.09 -1.50
CA ILE A 82 -8.46 -6.39 -1.92
C ILE A 82 -7.76 -7.53 -1.21
N ASN A 83 -6.42 -7.52 -1.16
CA ASN A 83 -5.62 -8.58 -0.54
C ASN A 83 -5.86 -8.68 0.98
N LEU A 84 -6.17 -7.58 1.64
CA LEU A 84 -6.57 -7.55 3.05
C LEU A 84 -8.04 -7.99 3.28
N GLY A 85 -8.82 -8.22 2.23
CA GLY A 85 -10.25 -8.49 2.34
C GLY A 85 -11.07 -7.31 2.88
N ALA A 86 -10.49 -6.10 2.84
CA ALA A 86 -11.01 -4.91 3.50
C ALA A 86 -11.93 -4.05 2.61
N LYS A 87 -12.14 -4.43 1.33
CA LYS A 87 -12.82 -3.56 0.35
C LYS A 87 -14.18 -3.05 0.81
N LYS A 88 -14.99 -3.93 1.43
CA LYS A 88 -16.31 -3.54 1.93
C LYS A 88 -16.20 -2.52 3.08
N ALA A 89 -15.38 -2.82 4.08
CA ALA A 89 -15.21 -1.96 5.26
C ALA A 89 -14.66 -0.57 4.88
N VAL A 90 -13.66 -0.53 4.00
CA VAL A 90 -13.05 0.73 3.51
C VAL A 90 -14.05 1.55 2.70
N LYS A 91 -14.78 0.91 1.79
CA LYS A 91 -15.80 1.57 0.98
C LYS A 91 -16.89 2.20 1.85
N GLU A 92 -17.48 1.42 2.76
CA GLU A 92 -18.53 1.89 3.66
C GLU A 92 -18.03 3.01 4.60
N ALA A 93 -16.79 2.92 5.10
CA ALA A 93 -16.19 3.97 5.92
C ALA A 93 -16.04 5.29 5.14
N LEU A 94 -15.58 5.23 3.90
CA LEU A 94 -15.44 6.41 3.03
C LEU A 94 -16.79 7.00 2.65
N GLU A 95 -17.79 6.18 2.30
CA GLU A 95 -19.14 6.64 2.00
C GLU A 95 -19.77 7.39 3.17
N GLU A 96 -19.58 6.91 4.41
CA GLU A 96 -20.03 7.62 5.62
C GLU A 96 -19.30 8.94 5.88
N LEU A 97 -18.07 9.08 5.37
CA LEU A 97 -17.29 10.31 5.40
C LEU A 97 -17.58 11.24 4.21
N GLY A 98 -18.45 10.83 3.28
CA GLY A 98 -18.84 11.62 2.11
C GLY A 98 -17.92 11.46 0.90
N PHE A 99 -17.07 10.40 0.84
CA PHE A 99 -16.14 10.17 -0.24
C PHE A 99 -16.45 8.89 -1.01
N ASP A 100 -16.21 8.92 -2.33
CA ASP A 100 -16.23 7.72 -3.18
C ASP A 100 -14.86 7.06 -3.23
N LEU A 101 -14.81 5.73 -3.01
CA LEU A 101 -13.55 4.97 -3.01
C LEU A 101 -12.79 5.09 -4.33
N ASN A 102 -13.48 5.02 -5.48
CA ASN A 102 -12.80 5.08 -6.78
C ASN A 102 -12.19 6.46 -7.00
N ALA A 103 -12.90 7.53 -6.61
CA ALA A 103 -12.38 8.89 -6.69
C ALA A 103 -11.15 9.10 -5.80
N ILE A 104 -11.06 8.40 -4.67
CA ILE A 104 -9.88 8.43 -3.80
C ILE A 104 -8.75 7.59 -4.39
N GLU A 105 -9.01 6.40 -4.93
CA GLU A 105 -8.01 5.58 -5.64
C GLU A 105 -7.40 6.32 -6.84
N ASP A 106 -8.18 7.16 -7.52
CA ASP A 106 -7.71 7.97 -8.66
C ASP A 106 -6.73 9.09 -8.27
N GLN A 107 -6.62 9.41 -6.98
CA GLN A 107 -5.60 10.34 -6.47
C GLN A 107 -4.20 9.70 -6.39
N GLU A 108 -4.08 8.37 -6.50
CA GLU A 108 -2.80 7.68 -6.41
C GLU A 108 -1.97 7.91 -7.68
N PRO A 109 -0.79 8.54 -7.57
CA PRO A 109 0.13 8.61 -8.69
C PRO A 109 0.70 7.21 -8.97
N ASP A 110 0.98 6.90 -10.23
CA ASP A 110 1.58 5.62 -10.61
C ASP A 110 3.03 5.50 -10.09
N PRO A 111 3.33 4.60 -9.15
CA PRO A 111 4.71 4.18 -8.87
C PRO A 111 5.29 3.48 -10.08
N ALA A 112 6.02 4.20 -10.90
CA ALA A 112 6.44 3.76 -12.22
C ALA A 112 7.89 4.17 -12.50
N LEU A 113 8.84 3.41 -11.92
CA LEU A 113 10.26 3.56 -12.24
C LEU A 113 10.60 2.68 -13.45
N GLY A 114 10.43 3.21 -14.65
CA GLY A 114 10.72 2.46 -15.88
C GLY A 114 9.84 2.81 -17.06
N ASN A 115 10.14 2.21 -18.21
CA ASN A 115 9.52 2.55 -19.49
C ASN A 115 8.71 1.40 -20.12
N GLY A 116 8.85 0.15 -19.65
CA GLY A 116 8.17 -0.95 -20.31
C GLY A 116 8.45 -2.34 -19.73
N GLY A 117 8.77 -3.28 -20.60
CA GLY A 117 8.82 -4.70 -20.29
C GLY A 117 9.77 -5.09 -19.17
N LEU A 118 10.97 -4.48 -19.09
CA LEU A 118 11.94 -4.76 -18.03
C LEU A 118 11.37 -4.43 -16.64
N GLY A 119 10.82 -3.23 -16.50
CA GLY A 119 10.23 -2.78 -15.23
C GLY A 119 8.97 -3.56 -14.87
N ARG A 120 8.12 -3.89 -15.84
CA ARG A 120 6.91 -4.68 -15.58
C ARG A 120 7.23 -6.13 -15.22
N LEU A 121 8.27 -6.73 -15.85
CA LEU A 121 8.74 -8.07 -15.49
C LEU A 121 9.19 -8.13 -14.02
N ALA A 122 9.98 -7.14 -13.58
CA ALA A 122 10.39 -7.02 -12.19
C ALA A 122 9.19 -6.97 -11.22
N ALA A 123 8.17 -6.16 -11.55
CA ALA A 123 6.94 -6.07 -10.77
C ALA A 123 6.20 -7.41 -10.68
N CYS A 124 6.03 -8.11 -11.82
CA CYS A 124 5.37 -9.41 -11.86
C CYS A 124 6.13 -10.49 -11.08
N PHE A 125 7.47 -10.48 -11.14
CA PHE A 125 8.28 -11.43 -10.37
C PHE A 125 8.19 -11.18 -8.87
N LEU A 126 8.23 -9.94 -8.40
CA LEU A 126 8.05 -9.61 -6.98
C LEU A 126 6.66 -10.03 -6.47
N ASP A 127 5.62 -9.81 -7.25
CA ASP A 127 4.26 -10.24 -6.93
C ASP A 127 4.16 -11.78 -6.83
N SER A 128 4.76 -12.50 -7.78
CA SER A 128 4.81 -13.96 -7.78
C SER A 128 5.59 -14.51 -6.57
N LEU A 129 6.73 -13.91 -6.24
CA LEU A 129 7.53 -14.30 -5.07
C LEU A 129 6.77 -14.07 -3.76
N ALA A 130 6.05 -12.96 -3.65
CA ALA A 130 5.18 -12.68 -2.51
C ALA A 130 4.04 -13.71 -2.40
N THR A 131 3.38 -14.04 -3.50
CA THR A 131 2.31 -15.05 -3.56
C THR A 131 2.80 -16.43 -3.13
N LEU A 132 4.03 -16.78 -3.49
CA LEU A 132 4.66 -18.06 -3.12
C LEU A 132 5.27 -18.05 -1.71
N GLY A 133 5.26 -16.93 -1.00
CA GLY A 133 5.79 -16.80 0.36
C GLY A 133 7.31 -16.79 0.46
N TYR A 134 8.02 -16.46 -0.63
CA TYR A 134 9.48 -16.32 -0.59
C TYR A 134 9.90 -14.98 0.02
N PRO A 135 10.92 -14.98 0.92
CA PRO A 135 11.54 -13.73 1.38
C PRO A 135 12.30 -13.07 0.23
N ALA A 136 11.68 -12.11 -0.42
CA ALA A 136 12.23 -11.47 -1.60
C ALA A 136 12.29 -9.96 -1.47
N TYR A 137 13.37 -9.36 -1.98
CA TYR A 137 13.64 -7.92 -1.93
C TYR A 137 13.97 -7.41 -3.32
N GLY A 138 13.23 -6.40 -3.78
CA GLY A 138 13.56 -5.66 -4.99
C GLY A 138 14.65 -4.63 -4.68
N CYS A 139 15.76 -4.68 -5.42
CA CYS A 139 16.88 -3.75 -5.29
C CYS A 139 17.03 -2.95 -6.57
N GLY A 140 16.84 -1.65 -6.48
CA GLY A 140 16.91 -0.73 -7.62
C GLY A 140 17.78 0.48 -7.32
N ILE A 141 17.78 1.43 -8.24
CA ILE A 141 18.50 2.69 -8.15
C ILE A 141 17.48 3.82 -8.03
N ARG A 142 17.66 4.69 -7.03
CA ARG A 142 16.91 5.94 -6.96
C ARG A 142 17.62 7.00 -7.79
N TYR A 143 17.29 7.06 -9.06
CA TYR A 143 17.88 8.03 -10.00
C TYR A 143 17.61 9.46 -9.54
N HIS A 144 18.65 10.29 -9.54
CA HIS A 144 18.54 11.66 -9.02
C HIS A 144 17.59 12.53 -9.85
N TYR A 145 17.60 12.36 -11.16
CA TYR A 145 16.78 13.10 -12.10
C TYR A 145 15.65 12.26 -12.76
N GLY A 146 15.40 11.06 -12.25
CA GLY A 146 14.48 10.11 -12.87
C GLY A 146 15.11 9.36 -14.05
N MET A 147 14.27 8.71 -14.82
CA MET A 147 14.64 7.98 -16.05
C MET A 147 14.08 8.73 -17.26
#